data_051387f2f6ebaf818b0aac97e341d951
#
_entry.id   051387f2f6ebaf818b0aac97e341d951
#
_cell.length_a   1.000
_cell.length_b   1.000
_cell.length_c   1.000
_cell.angle_alpha   90.00
_cell.angle_beta   90.00
_cell.angle_gamma   90.00
#
_symmetry.space_group_name_H-M   'P 1'
#
loop_
_entity.id
_entity.type
_entity.pdbx_description
1 polymer ?
#
loop_
_entity_poly.entity_id
_entity_poly.type
_entity_poly.pdbx_seq_one_letter_code
_entity_poly.pdbx_strand_id
1 'polypeptide(L)'
;MKVLIVYHSRTGNTREMAELIAKGVKRVESVEVEVKPVQETRVEELLNVEGVVIGSPTYYGSMAAEIKKFLDESVKFHGKLEGKVGGAFSSSANIAGGNETTIMSILQSLLIHGMIVQGSSKGDHYGPVSVGKPDERSKNQCIEYGQRIAELVLKVS
;
A
#
# COMPACT_ATOMS: atom_id res chain seq x y z
N MET A 1 -1.33 17.76 2.58
CA MET A 1 -0.49 16.56 2.38
C MET A 1 -1.26 15.53 1.58
N LYS A 2 -0.58 14.63 0.87
CA LYS A 2 -1.24 13.69 -0.04
C LYS A 2 -0.70 12.27 0.14
N VAL A 3 -1.59 11.29 0.12
CA VAL A 3 -1.29 9.86 0.07
C VAL A 3 -1.69 9.32 -1.30
N LEU A 4 -0.77 8.64 -1.98
CA LEU A 4 -1.02 7.91 -3.22
C LEU A 4 -1.15 6.42 -2.92
N ILE A 5 -2.27 5.83 -3.32
CA ILE A 5 -2.50 4.39 -3.23
C ILE A 5 -2.43 3.81 -4.64
N VAL A 6 -1.41 3.00 -4.88
CA VAL A 6 -1.18 2.33 -6.17
C VAL A 6 -1.49 0.85 -6.04
N TYR A 7 -2.24 0.29 -6.96
CA TYR A 7 -2.61 -1.12 -6.90
C TYR A 7 -2.59 -1.81 -8.26
N HIS A 8 -2.40 -3.13 -8.25
CA HIS A 8 -2.78 -4.02 -9.34
C HIS A 8 -3.96 -4.88 -8.92
N SER A 9 -4.92 -5.12 -9.83
CA SER A 9 -6.08 -5.96 -9.54
C SER A 9 -6.64 -6.59 -10.82
N ARG A 10 -6.81 -7.91 -10.82
CA ARG A 10 -7.45 -8.65 -11.94
C ARG A 10 -8.93 -8.90 -11.68
N THR A 11 -9.30 -9.27 -10.45
CA THR A 11 -10.65 -9.69 -10.10
C THR A 11 -11.42 -8.68 -9.26
N GLY A 12 -10.76 -7.57 -8.87
CA GLY A 12 -11.35 -6.49 -8.11
C GLY A 12 -11.07 -6.53 -6.60
N ASN A 13 -10.55 -7.62 -6.04
CA ASN A 13 -10.34 -7.72 -4.59
C ASN A 13 -9.31 -6.71 -4.07
N THR A 14 -8.15 -6.62 -4.71
CA THR A 14 -7.11 -5.64 -4.33
C THR A 14 -7.60 -4.20 -4.54
N ARG A 15 -8.38 -3.94 -5.60
CA ARG A 15 -9.01 -2.65 -5.84
C ARG A 15 -9.97 -2.26 -4.71
N GLU A 16 -10.85 -3.16 -4.28
CA GLU A 16 -11.78 -2.92 -3.17
C GLU A 16 -11.02 -2.58 -1.89
N MET A 17 -9.91 -3.28 -1.60
CA MET A 17 -9.03 -2.95 -0.48
C MET A 17 -8.44 -1.54 -0.58
N ALA A 18 -7.95 -1.14 -1.77
CA ALA A 18 -7.40 0.20 -2.00
C ALA A 18 -8.45 1.29 -1.72
N GLU A 19 -9.67 1.10 -2.17
CA GLU A 19 -10.79 2.02 -1.93
C GLU A 19 -11.17 2.11 -0.44
N LEU A 20 -11.08 1.00 0.28
CA LEU A 20 -11.32 0.96 1.74
C LEU A 20 -10.19 1.67 2.52
N ILE A 21 -8.94 1.50 2.12
CA ILE A 21 -7.81 2.23 2.70
C ILE A 21 -7.99 3.73 2.48
N ALA A 22 -8.40 4.13 1.27
CA ALA A 22 -8.69 5.54 0.97
C ALA A 22 -9.81 6.12 1.84
N LYS A 23 -10.84 5.34 2.17
CA LYS A 23 -11.87 5.75 3.15
C LYS A 23 -11.26 6.03 4.53
N GLY A 24 -10.27 5.24 4.94
CA GLY A 24 -9.55 5.46 6.18
C GLY A 24 -8.73 6.75 6.14
N VAL A 25 -7.98 7.00 5.07
CA VAL A 25 -7.21 8.24 4.90
C VAL A 25 -8.12 9.47 4.99
N LYS A 26 -9.29 9.44 4.35
CA LYS A 26 -10.27 10.54 4.35
C LYS A 26 -10.86 10.88 5.73
N ARG A 27 -10.64 10.05 6.76
CA ARG A 27 -11.03 10.36 8.14
C ARG A 27 -10.11 11.37 8.81
N VAL A 28 -8.94 11.59 8.23
CA VAL A 28 -7.93 12.51 8.75
C VAL A 28 -7.97 13.80 7.94
N GLU A 29 -8.38 14.88 8.59
CA GLU A 29 -8.40 16.20 7.95
C GLU A 29 -6.99 16.60 7.48
N SER A 30 -6.91 17.39 6.43
CA SER A 30 -5.66 17.89 5.84
C SER A 30 -4.80 16.86 5.09
N VAL A 31 -5.29 15.63 4.91
CA VAL A 31 -4.63 14.61 4.10
C VAL A 31 -5.53 14.22 2.92
N GLU A 32 -5.10 14.55 1.73
CA GLU A 32 -5.74 14.13 0.49
C GLU A 32 -5.31 12.70 0.13
N VAL A 33 -6.16 11.99 -0.61
CA VAL A 33 -5.84 10.66 -1.11
C VAL A 33 -6.21 10.51 -2.58
N GLU A 34 -5.30 9.90 -3.31
CA GLU A 34 -5.52 9.47 -4.68
C GLU A 34 -5.34 7.96 -4.80
N VAL A 35 -6.24 7.29 -5.53
CA VAL A 35 -6.22 5.84 -5.74
C VAL A 35 -6.09 5.58 -7.22
N LYS A 36 -5.07 4.85 -7.64
CA LYS A 36 -4.78 4.59 -9.05
C LYS A 36 -4.36 3.14 -9.31
N PRO A 37 -4.82 2.53 -10.38
CA PRO A 37 -4.21 1.29 -10.86
C PRO A 37 -2.78 1.56 -11.34
N VAL A 38 -1.89 0.61 -11.15
CA VAL A 38 -0.46 0.77 -11.49
C VAL A 38 -0.24 1.09 -12.97
N GLN A 39 -1.10 0.60 -13.86
CA GLN A 39 -1.04 0.85 -15.30
C GLN A 39 -1.29 2.33 -15.67
N GLU A 40 -1.97 3.07 -14.80
CA GLU A 40 -2.30 4.49 -14.98
C GLU A 40 -1.43 5.41 -14.10
N THR A 41 -0.47 4.83 -13.37
CA THR A 41 0.39 5.56 -12.45
C THR A 41 1.78 5.70 -13.03
N ARG A 42 2.26 6.94 -13.09
CA ARG A 42 3.66 7.20 -13.47
C ARG A 42 4.52 7.25 -12.22
N VAL A 43 5.72 6.71 -12.27
CA VAL A 43 6.63 6.68 -11.12
C VAL A 43 7.06 8.08 -10.64
N GLU A 44 6.97 9.11 -11.52
CA GLU A 44 7.19 10.51 -11.16
C GLU A 44 6.20 11.02 -10.10
N GLU A 45 5.02 10.44 -10.02
CA GLU A 45 3.99 10.83 -9.05
C GLU A 45 4.42 10.55 -7.60
N LEU A 46 5.35 9.60 -7.40
CA LEU A 46 5.93 9.31 -6.08
C LEU A 46 6.67 10.52 -5.48
N LEU A 47 7.17 11.43 -6.31
CA LEU A 47 7.87 12.64 -5.83
C LEU A 47 6.93 13.67 -5.20
N ASN A 48 5.65 13.67 -5.60
CA ASN A 48 4.69 14.73 -5.30
C ASN A 48 3.70 14.34 -4.17
N VAL A 49 4.04 13.33 -3.38
CA VAL A 49 3.20 12.85 -2.26
C VAL A 49 4.05 12.61 -1.03
N GLU A 50 3.46 12.68 0.15
CA GLU A 50 4.11 12.41 1.43
C GLU A 50 3.96 10.96 1.88
N GLY A 51 2.95 10.26 1.35
CA GLY A 51 2.73 8.83 1.63
C GLY A 51 2.44 8.02 0.37
N VAL A 52 2.94 6.80 0.33
CA VAL A 52 2.72 5.83 -0.76
C VAL A 52 2.28 4.51 -0.17
N VAL A 53 1.13 4.00 -0.60
CA VAL A 53 0.65 2.67 -0.21
C VAL A 53 0.49 1.82 -1.47
N ILE A 54 1.12 0.65 -1.49
CA ILE A 54 1.14 -0.21 -2.67
C ILE A 54 0.41 -1.52 -2.38
N GLY A 55 -0.56 -1.85 -3.25
CA GLY A 55 -1.35 -3.06 -3.17
C GLY A 55 -1.11 -4.02 -4.32
N SER A 56 -0.95 -5.29 -3.99
CA SER A 56 -0.81 -6.35 -4.95
C SER A 56 -1.62 -7.59 -4.57
N PRO A 57 -2.24 -8.28 -5.54
CA PRO A 57 -2.62 -9.66 -5.31
C PRO A 57 -1.35 -10.51 -5.12
N THR A 58 -1.52 -11.63 -4.43
CA THR A 58 -0.46 -12.61 -4.26
C THR A 58 -0.41 -13.54 -5.46
N TYR A 59 0.70 -13.50 -6.20
CA TYR A 59 0.97 -14.39 -7.32
C TYR A 59 2.22 -15.21 -7.03
N TYR A 60 2.05 -16.53 -6.83
CA TYR A 60 3.17 -17.43 -6.45
C TYR A 60 3.99 -16.91 -5.28
N GLY A 61 3.29 -16.45 -4.22
CA GLY A 61 3.90 -16.02 -2.97
C GLY A 61 4.55 -14.63 -2.99
N SER A 62 4.38 -13.85 -4.06
CA SER A 62 4.98 -12.53 -4.19
C SER A 62 4.05 -11.55 -4.91
N MET A 63 4.52 -10.32 -5.09
CA MET A 63 3.77 -9.27 -5.79
C MET A 63 3.60 -9.60 -7.29
N ALA A 64 2.56 -9.04 -7.89
CA ALA A 64 2.33 -9.07 -9.32
C ALA A 64 3.49 -8.41 -10.08
N ALA A 65 3.78 -8.91 -11.29
CA ALA A 65 4.85 -8.40 -12.14
C ALA A 65 4.70 -6.90 -12.45
N GLU A 66 3.47 -6.42 -12.59
CA GLU A 66 3.15 -5.01 -12.84
C GLU A 66 3.59 -4.11 -11.67
N ILE A 67 3.41 -4.55 -10.44
CA ILE A 67 3.88 -3.83 -9.25
C ILE A 67 5.41 -3.88 -9.16
N LYS A 68 6.01 -5.05 -9.43
CA LYS A 68 7.48 -5.17 -9.41
C LYS A 68 8.11 -4.28 -10.46
N LYS A 69 7.56 -4.23 -11.67
CA LYS A 69 8.03 -3.33 -12.73
C LYS A 69 7.96 -1.86 -12.31
N PHE A 70 6.85 -1.42 -11.72
CA PHE A 70 6.70 -0.06 -11.19
C PHE A 70 7.77 0.28 -10.14
N LEU A 71 8.02 -0.66 -9.20
CA LEU A 71 9.06 -0.49 -8.19
C LEU A 71 10.47 -0.48 -8.80
N ASP A 72 10.75 -1.32 -9.80
CA ASP A 72 12.04 -1.31 -10.49
C ASP A 72 12.27 0.00 -11.25
N GLU A 73 11.25 0.53 -11.90
CA GLU A 73 11.33 1.82 -12.59
C GLU A 73 11.54 3.01 -11.61
N SER A 74 11.12 2.87 -10.35
CA SER A 74 11.31 3.92 -9.33
C SER A 74 12.77 4.11 -8.91
N VAL A 75 13.69 3.22 -9.30
CA VAL A 75 15.13 3.32 -9.00
C VAL A 75 15.74 4.66 -9.43
N LYS A 76 15.20 5.28 -10.49
CA LYS A 76 15.65 6.61 -10.95
C LYS A 76 15.44 7.73 -9.91
N PHE A 77 14.62 7.46 -8.89
CA PHE A 77 14.37 8.37 -7.77
C PHE A 77 15.00 7.90 -6.46
N HIS A 78 15.99 7.01 -6.54
CA HIS A 78 16.72 6.54 -5.35
C HIS A 78 17.23 7.72 -4.51
N GLY A 79 16.96 7.72 -3.21
CA GLY A 79 17.27 8.81 -2.29
C GLY A 79 16.31 10.02 -2.33
N LYS A 80 15.34 10.06 -3.26
CA LYS A 80 14.34 11.14 -3.36
C LYS A 80 13.06 10.86 -2.57
N LEU A 81 12.87 9.63 -2.12
CA LEU A 81 11.70 9.19 -1.37
C LEU A 81 11.99 9.01 0.13
N GLU A 82 13.23 9.30 0.55
CA GLU A 82 13.66 9.19 1.94
C GLU A 82 12.78 10.03 2.87
N GLY A 83 12.36 9.42 3.99
CA GLY A 83 11.49 10.06 4.98
C GLY A 83 10.00 10.09 4.65
N LYS A 84 9.59 9.77 3.41
CA LYS A 84 8.17 9.62 3.08
C LYS A 84 7.58 8.37 3.75
N VAL A 85 6.27 8.38 3.99
CA VAL A 85 5.57 7.23 4.57
C VAL A 85 5.33 6.16 3.51
N GLY A 86 5.70 4.92 3.81
CA GLY A 86 5.47 3.75 2.97
C GLY A 86 4.52 2.75 3.61
N GLY A 87 3.73 2.06 2.77
CA GLY A 87 2.87 0.99 3.22
C GLY A 87 2.50 0.00 2.14
N ALA A 88 2.00 -1.17 2.53
CA ALA A 88 1.59 -2.21 1.60
C ALA A 88 0.36 -2.97 2.06
N PHE A 89 -0.35 -3.59 1.12
CA PHE A 89 -1.48 -4.49 1.38
C PHE A 89 -1.58 -5.56 0.29
N SER A 90 -2.25 -6.67 0.60
CA SER A 90 -2.35 -7.78 -0.34
C SER A 90 -3.66 -8.56 -0.22
N SER A 91 -4.12 -9.12 -1.32
CA SER A 91 -5.13 -10.16 -1.38
C SER A 91 -4.53 -11.47 -1.87
N SER A 92 -5.02 -12.60 -1.36
CA SER A 92 -4.62 -13.94 -1.78
C SER A 92 -5.84 -14.83 -2.02
N ALA A 93 -5.66 -15.93 -2.75
CA ALA A 93 -6.72 -16.89 -2.96
C ALA A 93 -6.96 -17.79 -1.74
N ASN A 94 -5.91 -18.05 -0.96
CA ASN A 94 -5.94 -19.02 0.14
C ASN A 94 -5.35 -18.44 1.42
N ILE A 95 -5.76 -18.98 2.57
CA ILE A 95 -5.05 -18.81 3.85
C ILE A 95 -3.64 -19.40 3.67
N ALA A 96 -2.64 -18.74 4.25
CA ALA A 96 -1.23 -19.11 4.08
C ALA A 96 -0.78 -19.15 2.60
N GLY A 97 -1.45 -18.41 1.74
CA GLY A 97 -1.18 -18.36 0.29
C GLY A 97 -0.04 -17.45 -0.11
N GLY A 98 0.59 -16.75 0.84
CA GLY A 98 1.71 -15.82 0.60
C GLY A 98 1.33 -14.35 0.62
N ASN A 99 0.20 -13.96 1.23
CA ASN A 99 -0.16 -12.54 1.36
C ASN A 99 0.85 -11.75 2.22
N GLU A 100 1.35 -12.31 3.32
CA GLU A 100 2.39 -11.68 4.14
C GLU A 100 3.72 -11.55 3.38
N THR A 101 4.15 -12.59 2.66
CA THR A 101 5.38 -12.52 1.85
C THR A 101 5.26 -11.53 0.70
N THR A 102 4.06 -11.37 0.14
CA THR A 102 3.77 -10.35 -0.87
C THR A 102 3.92 -8.95 -0.29
N ILE A 103 3.31 -8.68 0.88
CA ILE A 103 3.47 -7.40 1.59
C ILE A 103 4.96 -7.14 1.87
N MET A 104 5.66 -8.11 2.45
CA MET A 104 7.07 -7.96 2.80
C MET A 104 7.95 -7.67 1.57
N SER A 105 7.68 -8.29 0.43
CA SER A 105 8.42 -8.00 -0.80
C SER A 105 8.23 -6.57 -1.30
N ILE A 106 7.06 -5.98 -1.11
CA ILE A 106 6.79 -4.57 -1.40
C ILE A 106 7.50 -3.67 -0.38
N LEU A 107 7.34 -3.95 0.91
CA LEU A 107 7.95 -3.17 1.99
C LEU A 107 9.48 -3.12 1.88
N GLN A 108 10.13 -4.19 1.46
CA GLN A 108 11.58 -4.22 1.20
C GLN A 108 12.00 -3.14 0.20
N SER A 109 11.26 -2.97 -0.89
CA SER A 109 11.53 -1.94 -1.90
C SER A 109 11.34 -0.53 -1.33
N LEU A 110 10.30 -0.31 -0.54
CA LEU A 110 10.03 0.97 0.10
C LEU A 110 11.10 1.33 1.14
N LEU A 111 11.57 0.34 1.90
CA LEU A 111 12.67 0.51 2.86
C LEU A 111 14.00 0.84 2.18
N ILE A 112 14.29 0.25 1.01
CA ILE A 112 15.48 0.61 0.21
C ILE A 112 15.42 2.07 -0.24
N HIS A 113 14.24 2.62 -0.49
CA HIS A 113 14.04 4.05 -0.77
C HIS A 113 14.20 4.95 0.48
N GLY A 114 14.42 4.39 1.68
CA GLY A 114 14.50 5.15 2.93
C GLY A 114 13.15 5.59 3.48
N MET A 115 12.05 4.95 3.04
CA MET A 115 10.72 5.31 3.50
C MET A 115 10.45 4.80 4.92
N ILE A 116 9.59 5.52 5.64
CA ILE A 116 9.14 5.16 7.00
C ILE A 116 7.97 4.20 6.89
N VAL A 117 8.14 2.99 7.43
CA VAL A 117 7.09 1.97 7.48
C VAL A 117 6.70 1.72 8.93
N GLN A 118 5.40 1.80 9.22
CA GLN A 118 4.85 1.54 10.54
C GLN A 118 4.05 0.23 10.57
N GLY A 119 4.46 -0.69 11.39
CA GLY A 119 3.68 -1.90 11.70
C GLY A 119 2.50 -1.62 12.64
N SER A 120 1.73 -2.66 12.92
CA SER A 120 0.65 -2.63 13.92
C SER A 120 0.87 -3.73 14.95
N SER A 121 0.68 -3.40 16.23
CA SER A 121 0.62 -4.40 17.30
C SER A 121 -0.74 -5.11 17.38
N LYS A 122 -1.73 -4.63 16.64
CA LYS A 122 -3.10 -5.17 16.60
C LYS A 122 -3.51 -5.49 15.16
N GLY A 123 -4.19 -6.63 14.96
CA GLY A 123 -4.67 -7.05 13.65
C GLY A 123 -3.53 -7.44 12.68
N ASP A 124 -3.62 -7.00 11.45
CA ASP A 124 -2.66 -7.31 10.39
C ASP A 124 -1.36 -6.52 10.59
N HIS A 125 -0.32 -7.17 11.10
CA HIS A 125 0.89 -6.52 11.60
C HIS A 125 1.69 -5.76 10.53
N TYR A 126 1.77 -6.31 9.33
CA TYR A 126 2.59 -5.75 8.23
C TYR A 126 1.79 -4.85 7.28
N GLY A 127 0.48 -4.98 7.30
CA GLY A 127 -0.47 -4.32 6.42
C GLY A 127 -1.68 -5.20 6.15
N PRO A 128 -2.82 -4.63 5.70
CA PRO A 128 -4.05 -5.37 5.54
C PRO A 128 -3.95 -6.52 4.55
N VAL A 129 -4.56 -7.64 4.89
CA VAL A 129 -4.71 -8.79 4.01
C VAL A 129 -6.18 -9.19 3.85
N SER A 130 -6.52 -9.72 2.67
CA SER A 130 -7.78 -10.42 2.45
C SER A 130 -7.56 -11.76 1.78
N VAL A 131 -8.41 -12.72 2.08
CA VAL A 131 -8.49 -14.00 1.35
C VAL A 131 -9.72 -13.95 0.47
N GLY A 132 -9.51 -13.85 -0.83
CA GLY A 132 -10.58 -13.55 -1.78
C GLY A 132 -11.13 -12.14 -1.60
N LYS A 133 -12.46 -11.99 -1.74
CA LYS A 133 -13.14 -10.71 -1.54
C LYS A 133 -13.00 -10.24 -0.08
N PRO A 134 -12.73 -8.95 0.17
CA PRO A 134 -12.66 -8.42 1.52
C PRO A 134 -13.92 -8.72 2.34
N ASP A 135 -13.74 -9.44 3.45
CA ASP A 135 -14.76 -9.70 4.46
C ASP A 135 -14.84 -8.54 5.49
N GLU A 136 -15.73 -8.64 6.46
CA GLU A 136 -15.92 -7.59 7.47
C GLU A 136 -14.62 -7.27 8.25
N ARG A 137 -13.84 -8.31 8.58
CA ARG A 137 -12.55 -8.17 9.26
C ARG A 137 -11.56 -7.36 8.40
N SER A 138 -11.33 -7.79 7.17
CA SER A 138 -10.38 -7.15 6.26
C SER A 138 -10.81 -5.74 5.85
N LYS A 139 -12.12 -5.47 5.73
CA LYS A 139 -12.65 -4.12 5.52
C LYS A 139 -12.28 -3.18 6.66
N ASN A 140 -12.48 -3.60 7.90
CA ASN A 140 -12.14 -2.81 9.08
C ASN A 140 -10.61 -2.57 9.15
N GLN A 141 -9.80 -3.61 8.92
CA GLN A 141 -8.34 -3.50 8.89
C GLN A 141 -7.86 -2.50 7.81
N CYS A 142 -8.45 -2.51 6.62
CA CYS A 142 -8.12 -1.55 5.56
C CYS A 142 -8.42 -0.11 5.98
N ILE A 143 -9.59 0.15 6.57
CA ILE A 143 -9.99 1.49 7.00
C ILE A 143 -9.09 2.00 8.12
N GLU A 144 -8.84 1.18 9.15
CA GLU A 144 -7.95 1.53 10.26
C GLU A 144 -6.52 1.78 9.77
N TYR A 145 -6.06 0.97 8.81
CA TYR A 145 -4.75 1.14 8.20
C TYR A 145 -4.63 2.47 7.46
N GLY A 146 -5.62 2.83 6.64
CA GLY A 146 -5.63 4.10 5.93
C GLY A 146 -5.58 5.31 6.87
N GLN A 147 -6.34 5.27 7.95
CA GLN A 147 -6.31 6.31 8.97
C GLN A 147 -4.92 6.42 9.63
N ARG A 148 -4.32 5.29 10.01
CA ARG A 148 -2.98 5.24 10.61
C ARG A 148 -1.89 5.77 9.68
N ILE A 149 -1.95 5.46 8.37
CA ILE A 149 -1.04 6.01 7.36
C ILE A 149 -1.15 7.54 7.31
N ALA A 150 -2.37 8.07 7.26
CA ALA A 150 -2.58 9.51 7.21
C ALA A 150 -2.09 10.22 8.49
N GLU A 151 -2.37 9.65 9.65
CA GLU A 151 -1.87 10.15 10.94
C GLU A 151 -0.33 10.13 11.00
N LEU A 152 0.32 9.09 10.45
CA LEU A 152 1.77 9.01 10.37
C LEU A 152 2.33 10.08 9.43
N VAL A 153 1.71 10.30 8.27
CA VAL A 153 2.09 11.38 7.34
C VAL A 153 2.09 12.73 8.06
N LEU A 154 1.05 13.05 8.83
CA LEU A 154 1.00 14.31 9.61
C LEU A 154 2.09 14.43 10.68
N LYS A 155 2.57 13.30 11.23
CA LYS A 155 3.59 13.30 12.29
C LYS A 155 5.01 13.50 11.77
N VAL A 156 5.28 13.08 10.53
CA VAL A 156 6.65 13.06 9.99
C VAL A 156 6.93 14.17 8.96
N SER A 157 5.88 14.89 8.55
CA SER A 157 5.96 16.08 7.67
C SER A 157 5.98 17.39 8.49
#